data_a44ac16617f1da8c22fbe62b9da4ca0e
#
_entry.id   a44ac16617f1da8c22fbe62b9da4ca0e
#
_cell.length_a   1.000
_cell.length_b   1.000
_cell.length_c   1.000
_cell.angle_alpha   90.00
_cell.angle_beta   90.00
_cell.angle_gamma   90.00
#
_symmetry.space_group_name_H-M   'P 1'
#
loop_
_entity.id
_entity.type
_entity.pdbx_description
1 polymer ?
#
loop_
_entity_poly.entity_id
_entity_poly.type
_entity_poly.pdbx_seq_one_letter_code
_entity_poly.pdbx_strand_id
1 'polypeptide(L)'
;LPLVPFYAPGDAKLAEAVRQTAREHHAMLLANHGPVVAGTNLAAALDATEELEETARLFLALQGHRTRYLTKEQTETLRTAFPNKA
;
A
#
# COMPACT_ATOMS: atom_id res chain seq x y z
N LEU A 1 4.23 1.05 2.72
CA LEU A 1 3.18 1.79 2.01
C LEU A 1 3.50 3.28 2.06
N PRO A 2 3.93 3.89 0.94
CA PRO A 2 4.27 5.29 0.93
C PRO A 2 3.04 6.18 1.09
N LEU A 3 3.23 7.32 1.76
CA LEU A 3 2.20 8.33 1.94
C LEU A 3 2.51 9.52 1.05
N VAL A 4 1.58 9.85 0.16
CA VAL A 4 1.68 11.05 -0.67
C VAL A 4 1.07 12.22 0.11
N PRO A 5 1.79 13.35 0.24
CA PRO A 5 1.28 14.50 0.98
C PRO A 5 -0.01 15.06 0.39
N PHE A 6 -0.74 15.80 1.19
CA PHE A 6 -1.97 16.43 0.75
C PHE A 6 -1.72 17.46 -0.35
N TYR A 7 -2.55 17.38 -1.40
CA TYR A 7 -2.69 18.40 -2.43
C TYR A 7 -4.18 18.58 -2.69
N ALA A 8 -4.58 19.77 -3.10
CA ALA A 8 -5.98 20.02 -3.42
C ALA A 8 -6.41 19.17 -4.62
N PRO A 9 -7.65 18.67 -4.65
CA PRO A 9 -8.18 17.95 -5.81
C PRO A 9 -8.01 18.78 -7.09
N GLY A 10 -7.53 18.13 -8.15
CA GLY A 10 -7.25 18.79 -9.41
C GLY A 10 -5.91 19.51 -9.50
N ASP A 11 -5.13 19.53 -8.43
CA ASP A 11 -3.78 20.12 -8.46
C ASP A 11 -2.87 19.22 -9.30
N ALA A 12 -2.19 19.81 -10.28
CA ALA A 12 -1.24 19.09 -11.12
C ALA A 12 -0.08 18.47 -10.31
N LYS A 13 0.23 19.05 -9.16
CA LYS A 13 1.27 18.52 -8.26
C LYS A 13 0.89 17.17 -7.69
N LEU A 14 -0.40 16.93 -7.45
CA LEU A 14 -0.89 15.63 -7.00
C LEU A 14 -0.62 14.57 -8.05
N ALA A 15 -0.97 14.83 -9.30
CA ALA A 15 -0.76 13.90 -10.41
C ALA A 15 0.73 13.56 -10.56
N GLU A 16 1.60 14.55 -10.45
CA GLU A 16 3.04 14.35 -10.54
C GLU A 16 3.57 13.51 -9.37
N ALA A 17 3.12 13.80 -8.15
CA ALA A 17 3.52 13.04 -6.96
C ALA A 17 3.09 11.57 -7.09
N VAL A 18 1.89 11.31 -7.56
CA VAL A 18 1.39 9.95 -7.79
C VAL A 18 2.23 9.25 -8.86
N ARG A 19 2.54 9.93 -9.95
CA ARG A 19 3.36 9.37 -11.02
C ARG A 19 4.75 8.98 -10.51
N GLN A 20 5.39 9.83 -9.75
CA GLN A 20 6.71 9.56 -9.19
C GLN A 20 6.67 8.34 -8.26
N THR A 21 5.70 8.30 -7.38
CA THR A 21 5.56 7.21 -6.41
C THR A 21 5.24 5.88 -7.11
N ALA A 22 4.42 5.92 -8.15
CA ALA A 22 4.01 4.72 -8.88
C ALA A 22 5.15 4.03 -9.63
N ARG A 23 6.26 4.70 -9.85
CA ARG A 23 7.43 4.09 -10.50
C ARG A 23 8.07 2.99 -9.65
N GLU A 24 7.97 3.11 -8.34
CA GLU A 24 8.63 2.18 -7.42
C GLU A 24 7.65 1.43 -6.53
N HIS A 25 6.39 1.83 -6.53
CA HIS A 25 5.37 1.25 -5.66
C HIS A 25 4.08 1.02 -6.44
N HIS A 26 3.45 -0.12 -6.22
CA HIS A 26 2.16 -0.43 -6.83
C HIS A 26 0.98 -0.03 -5.92
N ALA A 27 1.25 0.38 -4.70
CA ALA A 27 0.24 0.89 -3.79
C ALA A 27 0.79 2.10 -3.03
N MET A 28 -0.07 3.06 -2.78
CA MET A 28 0.27 4.27 -2.03
C MET A 28 -0.96 4.77 -1.31
N LEU A 29 -0.75 5.57 -0.27
CA LEU A 29 -1.83 6.21 0.46
C LEU A 29 -1.77 7.71 0.18
N LEU A 30 -2.89 8.28 -0.28
CA LEU A 30 -2.99 9.72 -0.46
C LEU A 30 -3.51 10.36 0.81
N ALA A 31 -2.76 11.30 1.37
CA ALA A 31 -3.15 11.98 2.61
C ALA A 31 -4.53 12.59 2.49
N ASN A 32 -5.39 12.32 3.48
CA ASN A 32 -6.76 12.84 3.56
C ASN A 32 -7.66 12.41 2.41
N HIS A 33 -7.30 11.35 1.70
CA HIS A 33 -8.06 10.90 0.54
C HIS A 33 -8.31 9.39 0.58
N GLY A 34 -7.27 8.60 0.41
CA GLY A 34 -7.41 7.15 0.39
C GLY A 34 -6.28 6.47 -0.37
N PRO A 35 -6.39 5.16 -0.57
CA PRO A 35 -5.36 4.40 -1.26
C PRO A 35 -5.49 4.49 -2.78
N VAL A 36 -4.35 4.32 -3.44
CA VAL A 36 -4.25 4.07 -4.87
C VAL A 36 -3.52 2.75 -5.03
N VAL A 37 -4.10 1.82 -5.75
CA VAL A 37 -3.54 0.47 -5.92
C VAL A 37 -3.52 0.12 -7.40
N ALA A 38 -2.39 -0.37 -7.87
CA ALA A 38 -2.23 -0.85 -9.23
C ALA A 38 -2.06 -2.36 -9.23
N GLY A 39 -2.42 -3.00 -10.34
CA GLY A 39 -2.22 -4.41 -10.57
C GLY A 39 -2.03 -4.66 -12.04
N THR A 40 -1.73 -5.90 -12.42
CA THR A 40 -1.55 -6.28 -13.83
C THR A 40 -2.86 -6.22 -14.61
N ASN A 41 -3.98 -6.28 -13.91
CA ASN A 41 -5.31 -6.09 -14.46
C ASN A 41 -6.23 -5.60 -13.35
N LEU A 42 -7.46 -5.28 -13.69
CA LEU A 42 -8.41 -4.74 -12.73
C LEU A 42 -8.71 -5.72 -11.59
N ALA A 43 -8.86 -7.00 -11.90
CA ALA A 43 -9.13 -8.01 -10.88
C ALA A 43 -7.98 -8.09 -9.86
N ALA A 44 -6.73 -8.07 -10.33
CA ALA A 44 -5.57 -8.09 -9.45
C ALA A 44 -5.50 -6.83 -8.58
N ALA A 45 -5.82 -5.66 -9.16
CA ALA A 45 -5.85 -4.41 -8.40
C ALA A 45 -6.94 -4.44 -7.33
N LEU A 46 -8.10 -5.00 -7.64
CA LEU A 46 -9.18 -5.15 -6.68
C LEU A 46 -8.79 -6.07 -5.52
N ASP A 47 -8.21 -7.23 -5.84
CA ASP A 47 -7.75 -8.17 -4.82
C ASP A 47 -6.71 -7.53 -3.90
N ALA A 48 -5.75 -6.80 -4.46
CA ALA A 48 -4.74 -6.11 -3.68
C ALA A 48 -5.35 -5.01 -2.80
N THR A 49 -6.38 -4.34 -3.29
CA THR A 49 -7.09 -3.32 -2.52
C THR A 49 -7.82 -3.95 -1.32
N GLU A 50 -8.45 -5.10 -1.52
CA GLU A 50 -9.12 -5.83 -0.44
C GLU A 50 -8.12 -6.31 0.61
N GLU A 51 -6.97 -6.83 0.18
CA GLU A 51 -5.90 -7.23 1.09
C GLU A 51 -5.37 -6.04 1.90
N LEU A 52 -5.20 -4.90 1.27
CA LEU A 52 -4.74 -3.68 1.93
C LEU A 52 -5.75 -3.25 2.99
N GLU A 53 -7.03 -3.29 2.66
CA GLU A 53 -8.11 -2.93 3.59
C GLU A 53 -8.13 -3.86 4.81
N GLU A 54 -8.03 -5.16 4.59
CA GLU A 54 -8.01 -6.14 5.69
C GLU A 54 -6.76 -6.01 6.55
N THR A 55 -5.61 -5.76 5.93
CA THR A 55 -4.36 -5.55 6.67
C THR A 55 -4.43 -4.29 7.52
N ALA A 56 -4.98 -3.21 6.97
CA ALA A 56 -5.16 -1.96 7.71
C ALA A 56 -6.11 -2.15 8.90
N ARG A 57 -7.20 -2.88 8.70
CA ARG A 57 -8.16 -3.20 9.75
C ARG A 57 -7.48 -3.98 10.88
N LEU A 58 -6.71 -4.99 10.53
CA LEU A 58 -5.97 -5.79 11.51
C LEU A 58 -4.96 -4.94 12.27
N PHE A 59 -4.21 -4.11 11.54
CA PHE A 59 -3.22 -3.22 12.15
C PHE A 59 -3.88 -2.31 13.19
N LEU A 60 -5.01 -1.70 12.85
CA LEU A 60 -5.73 -0.82 13.76
C LEU A 60 -6.29 -1.59 14.95
N ALA A 61 -6.78 -2.81 14.74
CA ALA A 61 -7.30 -3.65 15.81
C ALA A 61 -6.22 -4.07 16.81
N LEU A 62 -4.97 -4.19 16.34
CA LEU A 62 -3.84 -4.59 17.18
C LEU A 62 -3.22 -3.42 17.96
N GLN A 63 -3.62 -2.19 17.69
CA GLN A 63 -3.08 -1.03 18.42
C GLN A 63 -3.36 -1.16 19.91
N GLY A 64 -2.33 -0.95 20.72
CA GLY A 64 -2.45 -1.11 22.16
C GLY A 64 -2.27 -2.55 22.65
N HIS A 65 -2.19 -3.51 21.75
CA HIS A 65 -1.94 -4.91 22.10
C HIS A 65 -0.49 -5.29 21.87
N ARG A 66 -0.01 -6.25 22.67
CA ARG A 66 1.33 -6.79 22.47
C ARG A 66 1.29 -7.67 21.22
N THR A 67 2.05 -7.31 20.20
CA THR A 67 2.04 -7.98 18.91
C THR A 67 3.45 -8.35 18.50
N ARG A 68 3.64 -9.58 18.00
CA ARG A 68 4.91 -10.01 17.44
C ARG A 68 4.80 -10.00 15.91
N TYR A 69 5.38 -8.98 15.32
CA TYR A 69 5.43 -8.88 13.85
C TYR A 69 6.47 -9.83 13.29
N LEU A 70 6.35 -10.11 12.00
CA LEU A 70 7.37 -10.87 11.31
C LEU A 70 8.71 -10.13 11.38
N THR A 71 9.79 -10.90 11.53
CA THR A 71 11.14 -10.35 11.48
C THR A 71 11.47 -9.96 10.04
N LYS A 72 12.52 -9.13 9.89
CA LYS A 72 13.03 -8.76 8.58
C LYS A 72 13.40 -10.01 7.77
N GLU A 73 14.03 -10.98 8.40
CA GLU A 73 14.42 -12.23 7.77
C GLU A 73 13.21 -13.01 7.29
N GLN A 74 12.17 -13.12 8.10
CA GLN A 74 10.93 -13.80 7.72
C GLN A 74 10.25 -13.09 6.56
N THR A 75 10.26 -11.77 6.56
CA THR A 75 9.70 -10.98 5.46
C THR A 75 10.46 -11.23 4.16
N GLU A 76 11.78 -11.30 4.21
CA GLU A 76 12.59 -11.61 3.03
C GLU A 76 12.33 -13.01 2.51
N THR A 77 12.11 -13.98 3.40
CA THR A 77 11.75 -15.34 3.02
C THR A 77 10.46 -15.35 2.22
N LEU A 78 9.46 -14.59 2.67
CA LEU A 78 8.18 -14.49 1.97
C LEU A 78 8.32 -13.81 0.61
N ARG A 79 9.12 -12.75 0.51
CA ARG A 79 9.36 -12.07 -0.77
C ARG A 79 10.00 -13.00 -1.78
N THR A 80 10.92 -13.84 -1.33
CA THR A 80 11.58 -14.81 -2.21
C THR A 80 10.62 -15.89 -2.67
N ALA A 81 9.77 -16.40 -1.76
CA ALA A 81 8.80 -17.44 -2.08
C ALA A 81 7.63 -16.91 -2.94
N PHE A 82 7.25 -15.65 -2.76
CA PHE A 82 6.10 -15.04 -3.44
C PHE A 82 6.49 -13.70 -4.08
N PRO A 83 7.39 -13.72 -5.07
CA PRO A 83 7.80 -12.50 -5.75
C PRO A 83 6.62 -11.91 -6.52
N ASN A 84 6.62 -10.59 -6.72
CA ASN A 84 5.59 -9.88 -7.48
C ASN A 84 4.19 -9.98 -6.89
N LYS A 85 4.09 -10.28 -5.64
CA LYS A 85 2.83 -10.17 -4.92
C LYS A 85 2.57 -8.68 -4.77
N ALA A 86 1.92 -8.15 -5.70
CA ALA A 86 1.80 -6.71 -5.83
C ALA A 86 0.80 -6.14 -4.84
#